data_0810ee65148fdd13a57a41ea412237e1
#
_entry.id   0810ee65148fdd13a57a41ea412237e1
#
_cell.length_a   1.000
_cell.length_b   1.000
_cell.length_c   1.000
_cell.angle_alpha   90.00
_cell.angle_beta   90.00
_cell.angle_gamma   90.00
#
_symmetry.space_group_name_H-M   'P 1'
#
loop_
_entity.id
_entity.type
_entity.pdbx_description
1 polymer ?
#
loop_
_entity_poly.entity_id
_entity_poly.type
_entity_poly.pdbx_seq_one_letter_code
_entity_poly.pdbx_strand_id
1 'polypeptide(L)'
;MQELKRRLLNGEIGEPYYVAVHYDSWDGLRPGSRIGFREHLDSAGAGVLYDVGSHLFDLVGFVLGPIEAVSGNTILVPRKRIDARTGALAHVETDDIASAAFTCGGGIQGQLFASRATPNSGDKAYIELVGRQGALKASLSRGSVDVLTISRPSQPGWEVVPLPVQASDGQPHCLSRMMHSFVEACLRGSLNGEIDASFHDGLAVQRAMDAVRQSSAEPAAISLKAAFDPSPDYS
;
A
#
# COMPACT_ATOMS: atom_id res chain seq x y z
N MET A 1 0.73 -2.39 12.32
CA MET A 1 1.92 -2.56 11.43
C MET A 1 3.23 -2.63 12.21
N GLN A 2 3.46 -1.79 13.22
CA GLN A 2 4.67 -1.86 14.06
C GLN A 2 4.89 -3.26 14.66
N GLU A 3 3.84 -3.94 15.15
CA GLU A 3 3.95 -5.30 15.68
C GLU A 3 4.34 -6.33 14.61
N LEU A 4 3.82 -6.22 13.38
CA LEU A 4 4.24 -7.05 12.26
C LEU A 4 5.74 -6.86 11.98
N LYS A 5 6.19 -5.60 11.85
CA LYS A 5 7.60 -5.24 11.61
C LYS A 5 8.49 -5.74 12.74
N ARG A 6 8.09 -5.57 14.00
CA ARG A 6 8.83 -6.05 15.16
C ARG A 6 9.04 -7.57 15.13
N ARG A 7 8.00 -8.34 14.78
CA ARG A 7 8.10 -9.81 14.68
C ARG A 7 8.98 -10.26 13.53
N LEU A 8 8.90 -9.57 12.40
CA LEU A 8 9.81 -9.79 11.28
C LEU A 8 11.27 -9.58 11.70
N LEU A 9 11.56 -8.44 12.35
CA LEU A 9 12.92 -8.12 12.84
C LEU A 9 13.41 -9.08 13.92
N ASN A 10 12.51 -9.64 14.72
CA ASN A 10 12.85 -10.70 15.69
C ASN A 10 13.09 -12.07 15.04
N GLY A 11 12.96 -12.20 13.72
CA GLY A 11 13.23 -13.44 13.00
C GLY A 11 12.17 -14.52 13.16
N GLU A 12 10.93 -14.20 13.59
CA GLU A 12 9.89 -15.20 13.89
C GLU A 12 9.47 -16.06 12.69
N ILE A 13 9.72 -15.57 11.45
CA ILE A 13 9.49 -16.34 10.21
C ILE A 13 10.80 -16.68 9.47
N GLY A 14 11.95 -16.42 10.09
CA GLY A 14 13.26 -16.54 9.45
C GLY A 14 13.47 -15.47 8.37
N GLU A 15 14.36 -15.73 7.43
CA GLU A 15 14.66 -14.83 6.31
C GLU A 15 13.45 -14.71 5.39
N PRO A 16 12.87 -13.50 5.19
CA PRO A 16 11.76 -13.28 4.29
C PRO A 16 12.21 -13.38 2.83
N TYR A 17 11.40 -13.97 1.97
CA TYR A 17 11.67 -14.06 0.53
C TYR A 17 10.49 -13.64 -0.35
N TYR A 18 9.30 -13.48 0.24
CA TYR A 18 8.11 -13.08 -0.50
C TYR A 18 7.17 -12.22 0.33
N VAL A 19 6.51 -11.27 -0.33
CA VAL A 19 5.46 -10.42 0.25
C VAL A 19 4.29 -10.28 -0.70
N ALA A 20 3.08 -10.38 -0.19
CA ALA A 20 1.86 -10.01 -0.92
C ALA A 20 1.15 -8.88 -0.20
N VAL A 21 0.76 -7.84 -0.93
CA VAL A 21 -0.12 -6.77 -0.45
C VAL A 21 -1.36 -6.68 -1.31
N HIS A 22 -2.49 -6.55 -0.67
CA HIS A 22 -3.77 -6.70 -1.34
C HIS A 22 -4.80 -5.72 -0.80
N TYR A 23 -5.63 -5.18 -1.70
CA TYR A 23 -6.81 -4.40 -1.38
C TYR A 23 -7.92 -4.69 -2.38
N ASP A 24 -9.11 -4.96 -1.87
CA ASP A 24 -10.33 -5.14 -2.64
C ASP A 24 -11.46 -4.27 -2.13
N SER A 25 -12.13 -3.58 -3.04
CA SER A 25 -13.43 -2.94 -2.78
C SER A 25 -14.35 -2.99 -4.01
N TRP A 26 -15.60 -2.58 -3.82
CA TRP A 26 -16.60 -2.49 -4.88
C TRP A 26 -16.96 -1.03 -5.23
N ASP A 27 -16.29 -0.07 -4.63
CA ASP A 27 -16.67 1.36 -4.75
C ASP A 27 -16.58 1.88 -6.19
N GLY A 28 -15.61 1.38 -6.96
CA GLY A 28 -15.40 1.75 -8.35
C GLY A 28 -16.56 1.37 -9.28
N LEU A 29 -17.31 0.32 -8.99
CA LEU A 29 -18.44 -0.15 -9.81
C LEU A 29 -19.79 -0.01 -9.14
N ARG A 30 -19.90 0.64 -8.00
CA ARG A 30 -21.17 0.82 -7.27
C ARG A 30 -22.20 1.51 -8.15
N PRO A 31 -23.40 0.93 -8.32
CA PRO A 31 -24.48 1.55 -9.09
C PRO A 31 -24.85 2.93 -8.52
N GLY A 32 -25.18 3.87 -9.42
CA GLY A 32 -25.56 5.22 -9.03
C GLY A 32 -24.44 6.16 -8.61
N SER A 33 -23.19 5.71 -8.52
CA SER A 33 -22.06 6.58 -8.27
C SER A 33 -21.85 7.56 -9.41
N ARG A 34 -21.43 8.78 -9.06
CA ARG A 34 -21.10 9.85 -10.03
C ARG A 34 -19.59 9.88 -10.28
N ILE A 35 -19.18 10.49 -11.38
CA ILE A 35 -17.79 10.86 -11.63
C ILE A 35 -17.45 12.02 -10.71
N GLY A 36 -16.45 11.83 -9.86
CA GLY A 36 -15.81 12.85 -9.03
C GLY A 36 -14.41 13.18 -9.54
N PHE A 37 -13.59 13.83 -8.73
CA PHE A 37 -12.22 14.20 -9.13
C PHE A 37 -11.33 12.96 -9.36
N ARG A 38 -11.60 11.84 -8.66
CA ARG A 38 -10.80 10.59 -8.76
C ARG A 38 -11.01 9.85 -10.08
N GLU A 39 -12.10 10.08 -10.77
CA GLU A 39 -12.46 9.43 -12.02
C GLU A 39 -12.06 10.25 -13.26
N HIS A 40 -11.52 11.47 -13.09
CA HIS A 40 -10.95 12.30 -14.13
C HIS A 40 -9.43 12.18 -14.15
N LEU A 41 -8.86 11.84 -15.30
CA LEU A 41 -7.42 11.63 -15.44
C LEU A 41 -6.62 12.93 -15.24
N ASP A 42 -7.17 14.07 -15.68
CA ASP A 42 -6.57 15.40 -15.57
C ASP A 42 -6.39 15.87 -14.12
N SER A 43 -7.28 15.45 -13.23
CA SER A 43 -7.27 15.85 -11.81
C SER A 43 -6.66 14.81 -10.89
N ALA A 44 -6.76 13.53 -11.21
CA ALA A 44 -6.31 12.44 -10.35
C ALA A 44 -4.96 11.82 -10.77
N GLY A 45 -4.56 11.99 -12.04
CA GLY A 45 -3.35 11.40 -12.61
C GLY A 45 -3.43 9.89 -12.85
N ALA A 46 -4.07 9.14 -11.96
CA ALA A 46 -4.42 7.72 -12.08
C ALA A 46 -5.61 7.40 -11.17
N GLY A 47 -6.09 6.16 -11.20
CA GLY A 47 -7.21 5.69 -10.41
C GLY A 47 -6.78 4.99 -9.12
N VAL A 48 -7.14 3.70 -9.01
CA VAL A 48 -6.85 2.90 -7.82
C VAL A 48 -5.35 2.78 -7.52
N LEU A 49 -4.52 2.84 -8.56
CA LEU A 49 -3.07 2.79 -8.38
C LEU A 49 -2.57 3.95 -7.51
N TYR A 50 -3.02 5.19 -7.76
CA TYR A 50 -2.59 6.34 -6.96
C TYR A 50 -3.36 6.45 -5.65
N ASP A 51 -4.68 6.15 -5.65
CA ASP A 51 -5.53 6.30 -4.47
C ASP A 51 -5.21 5.25 -3.39
N VAL A 52 -5.08 3.99 -3.78
CA VAL A 52 -4.88 2.85 -2.86
C VAL A 52 -3.49 2.23 -2.98
N GLY A 53 -2.97 2.10 -4.21
CA GLY A 53 -1.64 1.53 -4.46
C GLY A 53 -0.55 2.29 -3.71
N SER A 54 -0.70 3.62 -3.53
CA SER A 54 0.19 4.43 -2.71
C SER A 54 0.32 3.91 -1.28
N HIS A 55 -0.79 3.59 -0.64
CA HIS A 55 -0.80 3.03 0.72
C HIS A 55 -0.17 1.65 0.79
N LEU A 56 -0.39 0.82 -0.25
CA LEU A 56 0.17 -0.53 -0.29
C LEU A 56 1.69 -0.51 -0.50
N PHE A 57 2.21 0.34 -1.38
CA PHE A 57 3.66 0.52 -1.55
C PHE A 57 4.33 1.12 -0.33
N ASP A 58 3.70 2.11 0.31
CA ASP A 58 4.16 2.69 1.57
C ASP A 58 4.25 1.63 2.68
N LEU A 59 3.24 0.78 2.77
CA LEU A 59 3.20 -0.33 3.71
C LEU A 59 4.36 -1.31 3.52
N VAL A 60 4.66 -1.66 2.26
CA VAL A 60 5.81 -2.50 1.92
C VAL A 60 7.11 -1.79 2.28
N GLY A 61 7.26 -0.53 1.91
CA GLY A 61 8.42 0.29 2.23
C GLY A 61 8.69 0.39 3.72
N PHE A 62 7.64 0.58 4.51
CA PHE A 62 7.71 0.61 5.97
C PHE A 62 8.21 -0.70 6.58
N VAL A 63 7.78 -1.85 6.05
CA VAL A 63 8.08 -3.17 6.63
C VAL A 63 9.39 -3.75 6.12
N LEU A 64 9.69 -3.60 4.81
CA LEU A 64 10.78 -4.30 4.12
C LEU A 64 11.84 -3.36 3.53
N GLY A 65 11.62 -2.06 3.59
CA GLY A 65 12.48 -1.09 2.92
C GLY A 65 12.08 -0.80 1.46
N PRO A 66 12.88 -0.04 0.72
CA PRO A 66 12.48 0.53 -0.55
C PRO A 66 12.24 -0.52 -1.64
N ILE A 67 11.31 -0.20 -2.55
CA ILE A 67 11.09 -0.95 -3.79
C ILE A 67 12.28 -0.68 -4.73
N GLU A 68 12.92 -1.72 -5.24
CA GLU A 68 14.10 -1.63 -6.10
C GLU A 68 13.78 -1.77 -7.59
N ALA A 69 12.77 -2.56 -7.91
CA ALA A 69 12.28 -2.74 -9.27
C ALA A 69 10.79 -3.08 -9.23
N VAL A 70 10.05 -2.68 -10.25
CA VAL A 70 8.63 -2.96 -10.36
C VAL A 70 8.22 -3.15 -11.82
N SER A 71 7.26 -4.05 -12.04
CA SER A 71 6.54 -4.23 -13.29
C SER A 71 5.07 -4.43 -12.97
N GLY A 72 4.18 -3.81 -13.72
CA GLY A 72 2.77 -3.90 -13.41
C GLY A 72 1.86 -3.49 -14.55
N ASN A 73 0.57 -3.58 -14.28
CA ASN A 73 -0.47 -3.24 -15.22
C ASN A 73 -1.66 -2.60 -14.50
N THR A 74 -2.37 -1.74 -15.22
CA THR A 74 -3.62 -1.13 -14.76
C THR A 74 -4.76 -1.46 -15.71
N ILE A 75 -5.97 -1.60 -15.17
CA ILE A 75 -7.17 -1.92 -15.92
C ILE A 75 -8.25 -0.88 -15.60
N LEU A 76 -8.75 -0.23 -16.63
CA LEU A 76 -9.98 0.56 -16.58
C LEU A 76 -11.14 -0.32 -17.03
N VAL A 77 -12.19 -0.46 -16.21
CA VAL A 77 -13.45 -1.08 -16.61
C VAL A 77 -14.29 -0.03 -17.33
N PRO A 78 -14.50 -0.13 -18.66
CA PRO A 78 -15.17 0.91 -19.44
C PRO A 78 -16.61 1.13 -18.97
N ARG A 79 -16.96 2.36 -18.59
CA ARG A 79 -18.31 2.75 -18.17
C ARG A 79 -18.56 4.25 -18.32
N LYS A 80 -19.84 4.61 -18.37
CA LYS A 80 -20.29 5.99 -18.33
C LYS A 80 -21.06 6.24 -17.03
N ARG A 81 -20.92 7.44 -16.50
CA ARG A 81 -21.63 7.93 -15.30
C ARG A 81 -21.94 9.41 -15.43
N ILE A 82 -22.85 9.90 -14.61
CA ILE A 82 -23.11 11.34 -14.52
C ILE A 82 -21.89 12.01 -13.88
N ASP A 83 -21.28 12.92 -14.59
CA ASP A 83 -20.20 13.77 -14.07
C ASP A 83 -20.80 14.78 -13.09
N ALA A 84 -20.27 14.80 -11.86
CA ALA A 84 -20.75 15.69 -10.80
C ALA A 84 -20.47 17.18 -11.10
N ARG A 85 -19.48 17.50 -11.96
CA ARG A 85 -19.12 18.88 -12.34
C ARG A 85 -20.07 19.45 -13.39
N THR A 86 -20.47 18.62 -14.35
CA THR A 86 -21.21 19.09 -15.55
C THR A 86 -22.68 18.66 -15.57
N GLY A 87 -23.03 17.62 -14.79
CA GLY A 87 -24.33 16.98 -14.85
C GLY A 87 -24.55 16.10 -16.10
N ALA A 88 -23.59 16.03 -17.01
CA ALA A 88 -23.66 15.25 -18.23
C ALA A 88 -23.18 13.80 -18.04
N LEU A 89 -23.59 12.92 -18.95
CA LEU A 89 -23.09 11.56 -19.02
C LEU A 89 -21.69 11.56 -19.64
N ALA A 90 -20.67 11.11 -18.90
CA ALA A 90 -19.28 11.07 -19.33
C ALA A 90 -18.63 9.71 -19.08
N HIS A 91 -17.50 9.46 -19.70
CA HIS A 91 -16.68 8.27 -19.45
C HIS A 91 -15.88 8.44 -18.16
N VAL A 92 -15.71 7.35 -17.40
CA VAL A 92 -14.67 7.24 -16.37
C VAL A 92 -13.33 7.07 -17.07
N GLU A 93 -12.30 7.76 -16.61
CA GLU A 93 -11.00 7.85 -17.32
C GLU A 93 -9.85 7.17 -16.55
N THR A 94 -10.04 6.84 -15.29
CA THR A 94 -9.00 6.30 -14.41
C THR A 94 -9.15 4.81 -14.13
N ASP A 95 -8.06 4.15 -13.81
CA ASP A 95 -7.99 2.71 -13.56
C ASP A 95 -8.80 2.28 -12.34
N ASP A 96 -9.37 1.07 -12.44
CA ASP A 96 -10.13 0.41 -11.39
C ASP A 96 -9.37 -0.71 -10.71
N ILE A 97 -8.41 -1.30 -11.41
CA ILE A 97 -7.57 -2.39 -10.93
C ILE A 97 -6.11 -2.06 -11.26
N ALA A 98 -5.24 -2.28 -10.30
CA ALA A 98 -3.81 -2.23 -10.47
C ALA A 98 -3.18 -3.52 -9.93
N SER A 99 -2.24 -4.08 -10.68
CA SER A 99 -1.44 -5.22 -10.25
C SER A 99 0.03 -4.98 -10.55
N ALA A 100 0.91 -5.37 -9.65
CA ALA A 100 2.34 -5.23 -9.84
C ALA A 100 3.10 -6.39 -9.21
N ALA A 101 4.20 -6.78 -9.87
CA ALA A 101 5.26 -7.58 -9.29
C ALA A 101 6.44 -6.66 -9.01
N PHE A 102 7.11 -6.81 -7.86
CA PHE A 102 8.20 -5.94 -7.48
C PHE A 102 9.29 -6.69 -6.70
N THR A 103 10.44 -6.05 -6.56
CA THR A 103 11.55 -6.51 -5.73
C THR A 103 11.87 -5.45 -4.69
N CYS A 104 12.00 -5.84 -3.43
CA CYS A 104 12.48 -5.00 -2.33
C CYS A 104 13.93 -5.31 -1.99
N GLY A 105 14.50 -4.53 -1.07
CA GLY A 105 15.83 -4.75 -0.52
C GLY A 105 16.10 -6.20 -0.09
N GLY A 106 17.31 -6.69 -0.34
CA GLY A 106 17.65 -8.09 -0.07
C GLY A 106 17.12 -9.11 -1.09
N GLY A 107 16.53 -8.66 -2.22
CA GLY A 107 16.02 -9.55 -3.26
C GLY A 107 14.64 -10.15 -2.96
N ILE A 108 13.93 -9.64 -1.95
CA ILE A 108 12.58 -10.10 -1.60
C ILE A 108 11.63 -9.80 -2.74
N GLN A 109 10.95 -10.85 -3.25
CA GLN A 109 9.96 -10.71 -4.31
C GLN A 109 8.60 -10.35 -3.73
N GLY A 110 7.83 -9.51 -4.44
CA GLY A 110 6.53 -9.10 -3.96
C GLY A 110 5.48 -8.97 -5.05
N GLN A 111 4.23 -9.00 -4.60
CA GLN A 111 3.05 -8.74 -5.42
C GLN A 111 2.14 -7.72 -4.74
N LEU A 112 1.63 -6.79 -5.57
CA LEU A 112 0.60 -5.85 -5.19
C LEU A 112 -0.64 -6.08 -6.05
N PHE A 113 -1.78 -6.10 -5.40
CA PHE A 113 -3.08 -6.04 -6.07
C PHE A 113 -3.97 -5.02 -5.38
N ALA A 114 -4.51 -4.08 -6.14
CA ALA A 114 -5.47 -3.10 -5.69
C ALA A 114 -6.66 -3.05 -6.63
N SER A 115 -7.87 -3.20 -6.11
CA SER A 115 -9.10 -3.19 -6.90
C SER A 115 -10.21 -2.39 -6.23
N ARG A 116 -10.89 -1.54 -7.01
CA ARG A 116 -12.17 -0.92 -6.68
C ARG A 116 -13.33 -1.56 -7.45
N ALA A 117 -13.07 -2.69 -8.12
CA ALA A 117 -13.99 -3.35 -9.04
C ALA A 117 -14.29 -4.81 -8.66
N THR A 118 -13.98 -5.23 -7.44
CA THR A 118 -14.20 -6.60 -6.96
C THR A 118 -15.51 -6.70 -6.19
N PRO A 119 -16.57 -7.33 -6.76
CA PRO A 119 -17.86 -7.48 -6.09
C PRO A 119 -17.74 -8.38 -4.85
N ASN A 120 -18.50 -8.05 -3.82
CA ASN A 120 -18.57 -8.82 -2.57
C ASN A 120 -17.22 -9.01 -1.84
N SER A 121 -16.27 -8.14 -2.10
CA SER A 121 -14.93 -8.18 -1.46
C SER A 121 -14.99 -7.95 0.05
N GLY A 122 -15.98 -7.17 0.52
CA GLY A 122 -16.07 -6.75 1.92
C GLY A 122 -14.92 -5.85 2.35
N ASP A 123 -14.37 -5.07 1.42
CA ASP A 123 -13.26 -4.13 1.64
C ASP A 123 -12.08 -4.79 2.36
N LYS A 124 -11.57 -5.85 1.75
CA LYS A 124 -10.45 -6.62 2.31
C LYS A 124 -9.11 -5.98 1.95
N ALA A 125 -8.30 -5.76 2.96
CA ALA A 125 -6.91 -5.38 2.79
C ALA A 125 -6.02 -6.27 3.67
N TYR A 126 -4.85 -6.67 3.17
CA TYR A 126 -3.87 -7.40 3.95
C TYR A 126 -2.44 -7.22 3.42
N ILE A 127 -1.49 -7.48 4.30
CA ILE A 127 -0.11 -7.78 3.95
C ILE A 127 0.25 -9.16 4.49
N GLU A 128 0.87 -9.99 3.66
CA GLU A 128 1.35 -11.31 4.00
C GLU A 128 2.85 -11.43 3.66
N LEU A 129 3.64 -11.81 4.65
CA LEU A 129 5.09 -12.01 4.55
C LEU A 129 5.38 -13.50 4.68
N VAL A 130 6.15 -14.04 3.74
CA VAL A 130 6.59 -15.44 3.76
C VAL A 130 8.09 -15.50 3.93
N GLY A 131 8.53 -16.24 4.92
CA GLY A 131 9.92 -16.50 5.22
C GLY A 131 10.24 -17.98 5.33
N ARG A 132 11.52 -18.31 5.53
CA ARG A 132 11.99 -19.70 5.55
C ARG A 132 11.42 -20.55 6.69
N GLN A 133 10.94 -19.91 7.76
CA GLN A 133 10.47 -20.58 8.98
C GLN A 133 8.99 -20.32 9.27
N GLY A 134 8.28 -19.66 8.37
CA GLY A 134 6.86 -19.39 8.55
C GLY A 134 6.35 -18.20 7.73
N ALA A 135 5.14 -17.77 8.05
CA ALA A 135 4.53 -16.63 7.42
C ALA A 135 3.80 -15.76 8.47
N LEU A 136 3.78 -14.45 8.23
CA LEU A 136 3.00 -13.47 9.01
C LEU A 136 1.97 -12.83 8.09
N LYS A 137 0.74 -12.66 8.58
CA LYS A 137 -0.31 -11.97 7.83
C LYS A 137 -1.04 -10.98 8.73
N ALA A 138 -1.07 -9.74 8.31
CA ALA A 138 -1.87 -8.70 8.94
C ALA A 138 -3.06 -8.35 8.05
N SER A 139 -4.27 -8.54 8.54
CA SER A 139 -5.50 -8.06 7.94
C SER A 139 -5.77 -6.64 8.41
N LEU A 140 -6.19 -5.78 7.50
CA LEU A 140 -6.34 -4.35 7.71
C LEU A 140 -7.80 -3.95 7.52
N SER A 141 -8.31 -3.11 8.40
CA SER A 141 -9.60 -2.45 8.24
C SER A 141 -9.44 -0.99 8.66
N ARG A 142 -9.98 -0.09 7.86
CA ARG A 142 -9.97 1.36 8.10
C ARG A 142 -8.59 1.92 8.51
N GLY A 143 -7.51 1.36 7.91
CA GLY A 143 -6.14 1.83 8.16
C GLY A 143 -5.50 1.31 9.45
N SER A 144 -6.12 0.37 10.14
CA SER A 144 -5.54 -0.30 11.31
C SER A 144 -5.42 -1.82 11.09
N VAL A 145 -4.53 -2.47 11.86
CA VAL A 145 -4.46 -3.93 11.87
C VAL A 145 -5.56 -4.46 12.77
N ASP A 146 -6.50 -5.22 12.19
CA ASP A 146 -7.57 -5.88 12.94
C ASP A 146 -7.10 -7.22 13.50
N VAL A 147 -6.42 -8.00 12.67
CA VAL A 147 -5.93 -9.34 13.01
C VAL A 147 -4.52 -9.51 12.49
N LEU A 148 -3.62 -9.94 13.36
CA LEU A 148 -2.30 -10.42 13.00
C LEU A 148 -2.27 -11.93 13.23
N THR A 149 -1.82 -12.69 12.24
CA THR A 149 -1.68 -14.14 12.33
C THR A 149 -0.28 -14.58 11.93
N ILE A 150 0.14 -15.72 12.49
CA ILE A 150 1.39 -16.38 12.15
C ILE A 150 1.12 -17.84 11.77
N SER A 151 1.82 -18.32 10.76
CA SER A 151 1.84 -19.73 10.37
C SER A 151 3.25 -20.27 10.51
N ARG A 152 3.38 -21.50 11.02
CA ARG A 152 4.67 -22.20 11.20
C ARG A 152 4.61 -23.59 10.57
N PRO A 153 5.72 -24.10 9.98
CA PRO A 153 5.73 -25.43 9.36
C PRO A 153 5.37 -26.57 10.34
N SER A 154 5.62 -26.36 11.63
CA SER A 154 5.33 -27.36 12.69
C SER A 154 3.87 -27.41 13.11
N GLN A 155 3.04 -26.45 12.70
CA GLN A 155 1.64 -26.35 13.11
C GLN A 155 0.75 -26.07 11.89
N PRO A 156 -0.30 -26.88 11.63
CA PRO A 156 -1.21 -26.60 10.52
C PRO A 156 -2.07 -25.36 10.82
N GLY A 157 -2.22 -24.49 9.80
CA GLY A 157 -3.08 -23.32 9.83
C GLY A 157 -2.41 -22.05 10.35
N TRP A 158 -3.24 -21.07 10.67
CA TRP A 158 -2.84 -19.75 11.12
C TRP A 158 -3.23 -19.54 12.58
N GLU A 159 -2.27 -19.17 13.40
CA GLU A 159 -2.46 -18.80 14.81
C GLU A 159 -2.66 -17.30 14.93
N VAL A 160 -3.69 -16.87 15.68
CA VAL A 160 -3.91 -15.45 15.96
C VAL A 160 -2.89 -14.95 16.97
N VAL A 161 -2.19 -13.92 16.59
CA VAL A 161 -1.23 -13.23 17.46
C VAL A 161 -1.98 -12.19 18.29
N PRO A 162 -1.88 -12.21 19.61
CA PRO A 162 -2.44 -11.15 20.43
C PRO A 162 -1.79 -9.81 20.07
N LEU A 163 -2.60 -8.85 19.67
CA LEU A 163 -2.15 -7.47 19.53
C LEU A 163 -2.19 -6.79 20.90
N PRO A 164 -1.27 -5.85 21.17
CA PRO A 164 -1.37 -5.02 22.36
C PRO A 164 -2.77 -4.43 22.43
N VAL A 165 -3.44 -4.58 23.57
CA VAL A 165 -4.78 -4.02 23.78
C VAL A 165 -4.67 -2.51 23.57
N GLN A 166 -5.09 -2.07 22.42
CA GLN A 166 -5.35 -0.66 22.21
C GLN A 166 -6.66 -0.43 22.94
N ALA A 167 -6.61 0.35 24.02
CA ALA A 167 -7.80 0.62 24.82
C ALA A 167 -8.94 1.05 23.89
N SER A 168 -10.02 0.26 23.85
CA SER A 168 -11.12 0.41 22.90
C SER A 168 -11.97 1.66 23.18
N ASP A 169 -11.80 2.26 24.34
CA ASP A 169 -12.59 3.38 24.80
C ASP A 169 -11.81 4.69 24.59
N GLY A 170 -12.13 5.39 23.50
CA GLY A 170 -11.55 6.71 23.21
C GLY A 170 -10.21 6.69 22.48
N GLN A 171 -9.87 5.60 21.78
CA GLN A 171 -8.68 5.58 20.94
C GLN A 171 -8.73 6.71 19.91
N PRO A 172 -7.67 7.51 19.81
CA PRO A 172 -7.57 8.47 18.73
C PRO A 172 -7.64 7.72 17.41
N HIS A 173 -8.47 8.18 16.51
CA HIS A 173 -8.52 7.72 15.12
C HIS A 173 -7.09 7.67 14.56
N CYS A 174 -6.78 6.77 13.62
CA CYS A 174 -5.44 6.66 13.02
C CYS A 174 -4.87 8.03 12.59
N LEU A 175 -5.72 8.92 12.09
CA LEU A 175 -5.38 10.30 11.76
C LEU A 175 -4.91 11.10 12.98
N SER A 176 -5.56 10.96 14.13
CA SER A 176 -5.15 11.68 15.36
C SER A 176 -3.80 11.20 15.86
N ARG A 177 -3.51 9.90 15.75
CA ARG A 177 -2.19 9.35 16.11
C ARG A 177 -1.10 9.83 15.17
N MET A 178 -1.38 9.88 13.87
CA MET A 178 -0.47 10.44 12.87
C MET A 178 -0.17 11.90 13.16
N MET A 179 -1.20 12.72 13.44
CA MET A 179 -1.02 14.14 13.80
C MET A 179 -0.25 14.31 15.10
N HIS A 180 -0.47 13.45 16.10
CA HIS A 180 0.30 13.46 17.34
C HIS A 180 1.78 13.18 17.08
N SER A 181 2.10 12.13 16.32
CA SER A 181 3.48 11.80 15.93
C SER A 181 4.15 12.96 15.17
N PHE A 182 3.42 13.59 14.25
CA PHE A 182 3.91 14.76 13.51
C PHE A 182 4.24 15.95 14.44
N VAL A 183 3.35 16.28 15.36
CA VAL A 183 3.57 17.38 16.33
C VAL A 183 4.77 17.06 17.22
N GLU A 184 4.89 15.82 17.71
CA GLU A 184 6.05 15.41 18.51
C GLU A 184 7.36 15.49 17.73
N ALA A 185 7.38 15.09 16.45
CA ALA A 185 8.53 15.23 15.58
C ALA A 185 8.95 16.69 15.42
N CYS A 186 7.97 17.59 15.21
CA CYS A 186 8.22 19.04 15.14
C CYS A 186 8.81 19.59 16.45
N LEU A 187 8.30 19.17 17.60
CA LEU A 187 8.78 19.62 18.91
C LEU A 187 10.19 19.10 19.21
N ARG A 188 10.53 17.87 18.77
CA ARG A 188 11.87 17.31 18.90
C ARG A 188 12.86 17.92 17.90
N GLY A 189 12.39 18.51 16.80
CA GLY A 189 13.21 18.94 15.67
C GLY A 189 13.83 17.80 14.86
N SER A 190 13.28 16.56 14.98
CA SER A 190 13.79 15.38 14.27
C SER A 190 12.71 14.31 14.09
N LEU A 191 12.81 13.53 13.00
CA LEU A 191 11.97 12.36 12.77
C LEU A 191 12.47 11.16 13.59
N ASN A 192 11.54 10.32 14.05
CA ASN A 192 11.88 8.98 14.48
C ASN A 192 11.81 8.07 13.24
N GLY A 193 12.97 7.75 12.66
CA GLY A 193 13.07 6.97 11.41
C GLY A 193 12.48 5.56 11.47
N GLU A 194 12.09 5.08 12.65
CA GLU A 194 11.43 3.78 12.78
C GLU A 194 9.91 3.85 12.54
N ILE A 195 9.29 5.01 12.81
CA ILE A 195 7.82 5.17 12.79
C ILE A 195 7.32 6.38 12.02
N ASP A 196 8.13 7.43 11.88
CA ASP A 196 7.71 8.66 11.20
C ASP A 196 8.03 8.58 9.70
N ALA A 197 7.05 8.83 8.84
CA ALA A 197 7.26 8.95 7.40
C ALA A 197 7.81 10.32 7.04
N SER A 198 8.67 10.36 6.02
CA SER A 198 9.26 11.56 5.45
C SER A 198 8.76 11.82 4.02
N PHE A 199 9.09 12.98 3.45
CA PHE A 199 8.86 13.25 2.02
C PHE A 199 9.69 12.34 1.11
N HIS A 200 10.82 11.79 1.59
CA HIS A 200 11.60 10.80 0.83
C HIS A 200 10.83 9.49 0.65
N ASP A 201 10.10 9.05 1.69
CA ASP A 201 9.25 7.86 1.61
C ASP A 201 8.12 8.10 0.62
N GLY A 202 7.46 9.26 0.69
CA GLY A 202 6.43 9.67 -0.27
C GLY A 202 6.94 9.71 -1.72
N LEU A 203 8.16 10.22 -1.95
CA LEU A 203 8.78 10.24 -3.26
C LEU A 203 9.10 8.83 -3.76
N ALA A 204 9.58 7.94 -2.90
CA ALA A 204 9.85 6.54 -3.26
C ALA A 204 8.56 5.81 -3.68
N VAL A 205 7.47 6.02 -2.96
CA VAL A 205 6.14 5.50 -3.31
C VAL A 205 5.66 6.05 -4.66
N GLN A 206 5.77 7.37 -4.88
CA GLN A 206 5.36 7.98 -6.15
C GLN A 206 6.14 7.41 -7.33
N ARG A 207 7.47 7.23 -7.19
CA ARG A 207 8.31 6.62 -8.23
C ARG A 207 7.90 5.17 -8.54
N ALA A 208 7.54 4.39 -7.53
CA ALA A 208 7.05 3.03 -7.74
C ALA A 208 5.74 3.02 -8.54
N MET A 209 4.80 3.91 -8.22
CA MET A 209 3.53 4.04 -8.94
C MET A 209 3.73 4.50 -10.39
N ASP A 210 4.60 5.50 -10.61
CA ASP A 210 4.91 5.99 -11.95
C ASP A 210 5.58 4.90 -12.81
N ALA A 211 6.44 4.09 -12.22
CA ALA A 211 7.05 2.95 -12.88
C ALA A 211 6.03 1.85 -13.23
N VAL A 212 5.03 1.60 -12.40
CA VAL A 212 3.89 0.71 -12.75
C VAL A 212 3.16 1.26 -13.97
N ARG A 213 2.86 2.55 -14.03
CA ARG A 213 2.21 3.18 -15.19
C ARG A 213 3.06 3.05 -16.46
N GLN A 214 4.35 3.33 -16.36
CA GLN A 214 5.27 3.19 -17.48
C GLN A 214 5.35 1.74 -17.97
N SER A 215 5.48 0.78 -17.06
CA SER A 215 5.50 -0.64 -17.34
C SER A 215 4.20 -1.15 -17.96
N SER A 216 3.06 -0.56 -17.59
CA SER A 216 1.75 -0.87 -18.18
C SER A 216 1.64 -0.43 -19.65
N ALA A 217 2.29 0.69 -20.00
CA ALA A 217 2.34 1.20 -21.38
C ALA A 217 3.36 0.47 -22.23
N GLU A 218 4.50 0.13 -21.65
CA GLU A 218 5.62 -0.57 -22.29
C GLU A 218 6.01 -1.76 -21.41
N PRO A 219 5.53 -2.98 -21.68
CA PRO A 219 5.71 -4.13 -20.80
C PRO A 219 7.19 -4.47 -20.54
N ALA A 220 7.73 -3.93 -19.47
CA ALA A 220 9.08 -4.16 -18.98
C ALA A 220 9.15 -3.91 -17.48
N ALA A 221 10.09 -4.58 -16.79
CA ALA A 221 10.39 -4.24 -15.40
C ALA A 221 11.21 -2.96 -15.33
N ILE A 222 10.77 -2.00 -14.53
CA ILE A 222 11.44 -0.72 -14.34
C ILE A 222 12.32 -0.79 -13.10
N SER A 223 13.62 -0.58 -13.25
CA SER A 223 14.56 -0.51 -12.13
C SER A 223 14.46 0.85 -11.45
N LEU A 224 14.30 0.84 -10.12
CA LEU A 224 14.24 2.05 -9.30
C LEU A 224 15.58 2.36 -8.60
N LYS A 225 16.55 1.44 -8.66
CA LYS A 225 17.88 1.60 -8.03
C LYS A 225 18.68 2.79 -8.59
N ALA A 226 18.55 3.07 -9.88
CA ALA A 226 19.32 4.14 -10.55
C ALA A 226 18.80 5.57 -10.26
N ALA A 227 17.69 5.70 -9.56
CA ALA A 227 17.08 7.01 -9.26
C ALA A 227 17.49 7.57 -7.88
N PHE A 228 18.30 6.86 -7.11
CA PHE A 228 18.75 7.30 -5.80
C PHE A 228 20.21 7.75 -5.87
N ASP A 229 20.45 8.99 -6.34
CA ASP A 229 21.65 9.74 -6.00
C ASP A 229 21.32 10.59 -4.76
N PRO A 230 21.87 10.26 -3.58
CA PRO A 230 21.56 10.96 -2.33
C PRO A 230 22.32 12.28 -2.17
N SER A 231 23.00 12.77 -3.19
CA SER A 231 23.72 14.04 -3.13
C SER A 231 22.99 15.18 -3.85
N PRO A 232 22.09 15.93 -3.19
CA PRO A 232 21.93 17.31 -3.57
C PRO A 232 23.05 18.10 -2.89
N ASP A 233 24.02 18.54 -3.68
CA ASP A 233 24.88 19.66 -3.31
C ASP A 233 23.97 20.90 -3.10
N TYR A 234 23.60 21.13 -1.85
CA TYR A 234 23.17 22.44 -1.38
C TYR A 234 24.41 23.12 -0.78
N SER A 235 25.24 23.68 -1.65
CA SER A 235 26.15 24.78 -1.30
C SER A 235 25.43 26.13 -1.30
#